data_0e8897b2addbeec37bd3c6298194b0e8
#
_entry.id   0e8897b2addbeec37bd3c6298194b0e8
#
_cell.length_a   1.000
_cell.length_b   1.000
_cell.length_c   1.000
_cell.angle_alpha   90.00
_cell.angle_beta   90.00
_cell.angle_gamma   90.00
#
_symmetry.space_group_name_H-M   'P 1'
#
loop_
_entity.id
_entity.type
_entity.pdbx_description
1 polymer ?
#
loop_
_entity_poly.entity_id
_entity_poly.type
_entity_poly.pdbx_seq_one_letter_code
_entity_poly.pdbx_strand_id
1 'polypeptide(L)'
;MPTRHILINGDSRCMSQIHDESVGLIVTSPPYWQLKDYGSDCQIGFNQSYEDYINHLNLVWRECHRILQPGCRLCINIGDQFARTAYYGRYKIVPIHSEIIRFCETIGFDYMGTIIWQKQTTMHTTGGQRVMGSYPYPRGGIVKVDYENILLFKKQGKAASVTKDRREVSKLTDEEWNSYFSSHWNFPGAKQSEHIAVFPEELPKRLIKMFSFVGDTVCDPFMGSGTTSLAAMKLGRNSVGYEINRDFRRYYHEKLTNESNNCHFEFYDDSNPVDTHELLNALPYLFVDVHQLKQAVDVKHQTYGSKFDVDVKENEKNKKFLEDIDLEEATVMVNHARSELRKKMIETGICYLRAGDSKGSLLVTPGFERLGYVLLHTNGEEAQMFKLKTKGHFQIWTRETLQKHGFNPQSARYYVVLHFNADKPITIKKRLELKENKNTFRAKIKPLRDFIGI
;
A
#
# COMPACT_ATOMS: atom_id res chain seq x y z
N MET A 1 29.65 16.82 19.88
CA MET A 1 28.86 16.18 20.96
C MET A 1 28.44 14.82 20.46
N PRO A 2 28.42 13.79 21.30
CA PRO A 2 27.89 12.49 20.90
C PRO A 2 26.40 12.66 20.49
N THR A 3 26.02 12.02 19.41
CA THR A 3 24.64 12.02 18.92
C THR A 3 23.89 10.78 19.44
N ARG A 4 22.56 10.90 19.60
CA ARG A 4 21.68 9.84 20.10
C ARG A 4 20.79 9.35 18.95
N HIS A 5 20.73 8.03 18.78
CA HIS A 5 19.97 7.40 17.70
C HIS A 5 19.07 6.31 18.26
N ILE A 6 17.78 6.45 18.05
CA ILE A 6 16.75 5.60 18.63
C ILE A 6 15.99 4.88 17.51
N LEU A 7 15.96 3.56 17.57
CA LEU A 7 15.06 2.74 16.77
C LEU A 7 13.94 2.19 17.66
N ILE A 8 12.70 2.49 17.30
CA ILE A 8 11.50 1.96 17.94
C ILE A 8 10.91 0.92 17.01
N ASN A 9 10.87 -0.33 17.47
CA ASN A 9 10.21 -1.39 16.74
C ASN A 9 8.72 -1.35 17.06
N GLY A 10 7.91 -0.85 16.13
CA GLY A 10 6.50 -0.58 16.36
C GLY A 10 5.79 0.00 15.13
N ASP A 11 4.53 0.32 15.32
CA ASP A 11 3.64 0.84 14.29
C ASP A 11 3.58 2.37 14.30
N SER A 12 4.06 3.01 13.26
CA SER A 12 4.10 4.48 13.15
C SER A 12 2.72 5.16 13.04
N ARG A 13 1.64 4.40 12.90
CA ARG A 13 0.26 4.93 13.01
C ARG A 13 -0.06 5.42 14.43
N CYS A 14 0.75 5.02 15.41
CA CYS A 14 0.68 5.49 16.80
C CYS A 14 2.10 5.61 17.36
N MET A 15 2.72 6.79 17.29
CA MET A 15 4.09 7.01 17.74
C MET A 15 4.14 7.42 19.23
N SER A 16 3.57 6.59 20.11
CA SER A 16 3.38 6.86 21.55
C SER A 16 4.68 7.13 22.32
N GLN A 17 5.81 6.59 21.83
CA GLN A 17 7.13 6.76 22.46
C GLN A 17 7.82 8.10 22.12
N ILE A 18 7.22 8.89 21.23
CA ILE A 18 7.75 10.22 20.87
C ILE A 18 6.82 11.30 21.42
N HIS A 19 7.38 12.21 22.22
CA HIS A 19 6.63 13.31 22.80
C HIS A 19 6.16 14.32 21.75
N ASP A 20 5.06 15.00 22.06
CA ASP A 20 4.55 16.10 21.25
C ASP A 20 5.63 17.16 21.05
N GLU A 21 5.69 17.73 19.85
CA GLU A 21 6.57 18.85 19.49
C GLU A 21 8.05 18.68 19.91
N SER A 22 8.54 17.43 19.88
CA SER A 22 9.92 17.10 20.27
C SER A 22 10.89 16.93 19.07
N VAL A 23 10.38 16.86 17.84
CA VAL A 23 11.15 16.58 16.63
C VAL A 23 11.36 17.85 15.81
N GLY A 24 12.60 18.12 15.38
CA GLY A 24 12.97 19.30 14.60
C GLY A 24 12.85 19.12 13.10
N LEU A 25 12.83 17.90 12.60
CA LEU A 25 12.68 17.57 11.16
C LEU A 25 12.16 16.16 10.99
N ILE A 26 11.26 15.97 10.04
CA ILE A 26 10.85 14.62 9.59
C ILE A 26 11.28 14.42 8.14
N VAL A 27 11.99 13.32 7.87
CA VAL A 27 12.41 12.91 6.52
C VAL A 27 12.06 11.45 6.35
N THR A 28 11.19 11.13 5.41
CA THR A 28 10.67 9.77 5.27
C THR A 28 10.28 9.41 3.83
N SER A 29 10.19 8.11 3.57
CA SER A 29 9.58 7.55 2.37
C SER A 29 8.65 6.41 2.80
N PRO A 30 7.32 6.60 2.74
CA PRO A 30 6.39 5.56 3.14
C PRO A 30 6.45 4.36 2.21
N PRO A 31 5.98 3.17 2.64
CA PRO A 31 5.83 2.03 1.75
C PRO A 31 4.90 2.39 0.58
N TYR A 32 5.27 2.01 -0.64
CA TYR A 32 4.48 2.30 -1.83
C TYR A 32 3.39 1.25 -1.99
N TRP A 33 2.20 1.69 -2.37
CA TRP A 33 1.04 0.85 -2.50
C TRP A 33 1.31 -0.37 -3.39
N GLN A 34 1.15 -1.57 -2.84
CA GLN A 34 1.30 -2.87 -3.51
C GLN A 34 2.65 -3.13 -4.20
N LEU A 35 3.67 -2.33 -3.88
CA LEU A 35 4.96 -2.48 -4.53
C LEU A 35 5.80 -3.57 -3.88
N LYS A 36 5.87 -3.62 -2.57
CA LYS A 36 6.75 -4.53 -1.82
C LYS A 36 6.09 -5.10 -0.57
N ASP A 37 6.41 -6.38 -0.33
CA ASP A 37 6.14 -7.04 0.93
C ASP A 37 7.36 -6.87 1.85
N TYR A 38 7.15 -6.22 2.98
CA TYR A 38 8.17 -6.01 4.01
C TYR A 38 8.13 -7.08 5.10
N GLY A 39 7.30 -8.13 4.94
CA GLY A 39 7.26 -9.29 5.82
C GLY A 39 6.47 -9.10 7.13
N SER A 40 5.63 -8.08 7.22
CA SER A 40 4.74 -7.86 8.37
C SER A 40 3.27 -7.83 7.91
N ASP A 41 2.41 -8.57 8.60
CA ASP A 41 0.97 -8.58 8.31
C ASP A 41 0.31 -7.22 8.63
N CYS A 42 0.93 -6.41 9.49
CA CYS A 42 0.46 -5.06 9.85
C CYS A 42 1.02 -3.94 8.97
N GLN A 43 1.85 -4.26 7.96
CA GLN A 43 2.44 -3.26 7.08
C GLN A 43 1.39 -2.46 6.30
N ILE A 44 1.66 -1.19 6.07
CA ILE A 44 0.81 -0.33 5.25
C ILE A 44 1.05 -0.63 3.76
N GLY A 45 -0.01 -0.78 2.98
CA GLY A 45 -0.03 -0.72 1.51
C GLY A 45 0.02 -2.03 0.75
N PHE A 46 0.64 -3.10 1.26
CA PHE A 46 0.84 -4.30 0.45
C PHE A 46 -0.45 -5.09 0.19
N ASN A 47 -1.24 -5.33 1.23
CA ASN A 47 -2.49 -6.11 1.17
C ASN A 47 -3.76 -5.24 1.34
N GLN A 48 -3.65 -3.93 1.12
CA GLN A 48 -4.73 -2.97 1.33
C GLN A 48 -5.33 -2.50 0.01
N SER A 49 -6.61 -2.08 0.04
CA SER A 49 -7.19 -1.27 -1.02
C SER A 49 -6.44 0.07 -1.12
N TYR A 50 -6.60 0.80 -2.21
CA TYR A 50 -6.01 2.14 -2.33
C TYR A 50 -6.59 3.11 -1.28
N GLU A 51 -7.89 2.97 -0.99
CA GLU A 51 -8.58 3.73 0.04
C GLU A 51 -8.01 3.45 1.43
N ASP A 52 -7.89 2.17 1.82
CA ASP A 52 -7.29 1.81 3.11
C ASP A 52 -5.84 2.27 3.22
N TYR A 53 -5.06 2.12 2.15
CA TYR A 53 -3.67 2.56 2.10
C TYR A 53 -3.52 4.06 2.40
N ILE A 54 -4.31 4.91 1.72
CA ILE A 54 -4.27 6.36 1.95
C ILE A 54 -4.73 6.69 3.37
N ASN A 55 -5.82 6.07 3.86
CA ASN A 55 -6.34 6.32 5.20
C ASN A 55 -5.34 5.89 6.30
N HIS A 56 -4.65 4.79 6.11
CA HIS A 56 -3.60 4.36 7.05
C HIS A 56 -2.37 5.28 7.01
N LEU A 57 -1.97 5.79 5.85
CA LEU A 57 -0.94 6.82 5.76
C LEU A 57 -1.36 8.11 6.46
N ASN A 58 -2.63 8.50 6.36
CA ASN A 58 -3.17 9.69 7.02
C ASN A 58 -3.03 9.62 8.55
N LEU A 59 -3.12 8.43 9.16
CA LEU A 59 -2.81 8.24 10.57
C LEU A 59 -1.35 8.59 10.88
N VAL A 60 -0.42 8.18 10.02
CA VAL A 60 1.00 8.50 10.20
C VAL A 60 1.24 10.00 10.04
N TRP A 61 0.60 10.65 9.08
CA TRP A 61 0.76 12.11 8.90
C TRP A 61 0.20 12.90 10.08
N ARG A 62 -0.88 12.44 10.71
CA ARG A 62 -1.40 13.03 11.95
C ARG A 62 -0.39 12.91 13.10
N GLU A 63 0.24 11.76 13.27
CA GLU A 63 1.30 11.58 14.25
C GLU A 63 2.53 12.43 13.92
N CYS A 64 2.93 12.53 12.65
CA CYS A 64 3.98 13.46 12.23
C CYS A 64 3.67 14.90 12.61
N HIS A 65 2.42 15.33 12.46
CA HIS A 65 2.00 16.67 12.89
C HIS A 65 2.11 16.83 14.41
N ARG A 66 1.70 15.82 15.19
CA ARG A 66 1.78 15.88 16.66
C ARG A 66 3.22 16.04 17.15
N ILE A 67 4.14 15.19 16.67
CA ILE A 67 5.52 15.12 17.17
C ILE A 67 6.42 16.25 16.64
N LEU A 68 6.10 16.85 15.50
CA LEU A 68 6.92 17.89 14.86
C LEU A 68 6.77 19.23 15.60
N GLN A 69 7.87 19.92 15.84
CA GLN A 69 7.88 21.26 16.43
C GLN A 69 7.22 22.29 15.49
N PRO A 70 6.51 23.30 16.03
CA PRO A 70 5.98 24.41 15.23
C PRO A 70 7.07 25.09 14.40
N GLY A 71 6.74 25.43 13.16
CA GLY A 71 7.66 26.07 12.22
C GLY A 71 8.69 25.14 11.57
N CYS A 72 8.74 23.86 11.96
CA CYS A 72 9.65 22.85 11.43
C CYS A 72 9.06 22.11 10.21
N ARG A 73 9.86 21.26 9.57
CA ARG A 73 9.55 20.66 8.27
C ARG A 73 9.24 19.18 8.35
N LEU A 74 8.26 18.77 7.53
CA LEU A 74 8.01 17.39 7.13
C LEU A 74 8.36 17.24 5.66
N CYS A 75 9.26 16.30 5.33
CA CYS A 75 9.72 16.01 3.98
C CYS A 75 9.38 14.56 3.63
N ILE A 76 8.55 14.35 2.61
CA ILE A 76 8.07 13.02 2.21
C ILE A 76 8.52 12.72 0.79
N ASN A 77 9.33 11.67 0.62
CA ASN A 77 9.67 11.14 -0.71
C ASN A 77 8.66 10.09 -1.12
N ILE A 78 7.94 10.32 -2.23
CA ILE A 78 6.89 9.42 -2.73
C ILE A 78 6.81 9.43 -4.25
N GLY A 79 6.64 8.27 -4.87
CA GLY A 79 6.29 8.14 -6.28
C GLY A 79 4.82 7.78 -6.47
N ASP A 80 4.23 8.30 -7.53
CA ASP A 80 2.93 7.83 -7.99
C ASP A 80 3.04 6.41 -8.52
N GLN A 81 1.96 5.65 -8.43
CA GLN A 81 1.96 4.25 -8.79
C GLN A 81 1.02 3.95 -9.96
N PHE A 82 1.47 3.07 -10.84
CA PHE A 82 0.59 2.46 -11.82
C PHE A 82 -0.38 1.51 -11.12
N ALA A 83 -1.64 1.87 -11.10
CA ALA A 83 -2.68 0.96 -10.66
C ALA A 83 -2.86 -0.15 -11.69
N ARG A 84 -2.84 -1.39 -11.23
CA ARG A 84 -3.04 -2.53 -12.10
C ARG A 84 -4.47 -2.54 -12.63
N THR A 85 -4.64 -2.98 -13.87
CA THR A 85 -5.96 -3.08 -14.55
C THR A 85 -6.99 -3.86 -13.71
N ALA A 86 -6.53 -4.78 -12.87
CA ALA A 86 -7.37 -5.54 -11.95
C ALA A 86 -8.19 -4.68 -10.99
N TYR A 87 -7.69 -3.51 -10.58
CA TYR A 87 -8.35 -2.66 -9.58
C TYR A 87 -9.33 -1.67 -10.18
N TYR A 88 -9.08 -1.23 -11.43
CA TYR A 88 -9.85 -0.17 -12.08
C TYR A 88 -10.39 -0.55 -13.45
N GLY A 89 -10.23 -1.79 -13.89
CA GLY A 89 -10.60 -2.23 -15.25
C GLY A 89 -9.78 -1.59 -16.38
N ARG A 90 -8.84 -0.72 -16.05
CA ARG A 90 -7.98 0.03 -16.98
C ARG A 90 -6.65 0.38 -16.34
N TYR A 91 -5.66 0.71 -17.17
CA TYR A 91 -4.43 1.35 -16.68
C TYR A 91 -4.74 2.75 -16.17
N LYS A 92 -4.28 3.05 -14.98
CA LYS A 92 -4.42 4.34 -14.32
C LYS A 92 -3.18 4.60 -13.46
N ILE A 93 -2.76 5.85 -13.36
CA ILE A 93 -1.83 6.30 -12.31
C ILE A 93 -2.66 6.79 -11.13
N VAL A 94 -2.35 6.30 -9.93
CA VAL A 94 -2.92 6.82 -8.70
C VAL A 94 -2.01 7.93 -8.18
N PRO A 95 -2.55 9.15 -7.99
CA PRO A 95 -1.77 10.32 -7.62
C PRO A 95 -1.57 10.40 -6.11
N ILE A 96 -0.74 9.49 -5.57
CA ILE A 96 -0.51 9.35 -4.12
C ILE A 96 -0.03 10.67 -3.52
N HIS A 97 0.88 11.37 -4.20
CA HIS A 97 1.41 12.65 -3.74
C HIS A 97 0.32 13.70 -3.51
N SER A 98 -0.69 13.76 -4.39
CA SER A 98 -1.78 14.73 -4.29
C SER A 98 -2.67 14.48 -3.07
N GLU A 99 -2.94 13.20 -2.75
CA GLU A 99 -3.74 12.84 -1.57
C GLU A 99 -2.99 13.17 -0.28
N ILE A 100 -1.67 12.95 -0.24
CA ILE A 100 -0.82 13.35 0.89
C ILE A 100 -0.85 14.86 1.08
N ILE A 101 -0.69 15.66 0.01
CA ILE A 101 -0.73 17.12 0.08
C ILE A 101 -2.06 17.57 0.68
N ARG A 102 -3.17 17.10 0.13
CA ARG A 102 -4.51 17.48 0.57
C ARG A 102 -4.74 17.18 2.05
N PHE A 103 -4.34 15.99 2.52
CA PHE A 103 -4.53 15.61 3.91
C PHE A 103 -3.63 16.41 4.84
N CYS A 104 -2.34 16.56 4.51
CA CYS A 104 -1.41 17.32 5.34
C CYS A 104 -1.85 18.78 5.51
N GLU A 105 -2.35 19.44 4.46
CA GLU A 105 -2.91 20.80 4.58
C GLU A 105 -4.15 20.83 5.49
N THR A 106 -5.00 19.81 5.42
CA THR A 106 -6.20 19.74 6.27
C THR A 106 -5.87 19.64 7.76
N ILE A 107 -4.76 19.01 8.13
CA ILE A 107 -4.35 18.83 9.53
C ILE A 107 -3.43 19.92 10.07
N GLY A 108 -3.14 20.97 9.29
CA GLY A 108 -2.40 22.16 9.77
C GLY A 108 -0.94 22.25 9.32
N PHE A 109 -0.57 21.58 8.24
CA PHE A 109 0.67 21.86 7.53
C PHE A 109 0.42 22.88 6.40
N ASP A 110 1.41 23.73 6.14
CA ASP A 110 1.48 24.51 4.90
C ASP A 110 2.30 23.72 3.86
N TYR A 111 1.75 23.51 2.67
CA TYR A 111 2.49 22.95 1.56
C TYR A 111 3.50 23.96 1.01
N MET A 112 4.78 23.60 1.00
CA MET A 112 5.89 24.50 0.65
C MET A 112 6.50 24.19 -0.72
N GLY A 113 5.90 23.31 -1.49
CA GLY A 113 6.36 22.92 -2.80
C GLY A 113 6.88 21.48 -2.87
N THR A 114 7.27 21.10 -4.06
CA THR A 114 7.80 19.76 -4.38
C THR A 114 9.16 19.88 -5.05
N ILE A 115 10.11 19.04 -4.66
CA ILE A 115 11.34 18.80 -5.42
C ILE A 115 11.11 17.52 -6.24
N ILE A 116 11.32 17.61 -7.55
CA ILE A 116 11.27 16.46 -8.44
C ILE A 116 12.65 15.79 -8.42
N TRP A 117 12.70 14.59 -7.88
CA TRP A 117 13.91 13.78 -7.94
C TRP A 117 13.86 12.84 -9.13
N GLN A 118 14.57 13.19 -10.19
CA GLN A 118 14.75 12.34 -11.35
C GLN A 118 15.82 11.29 -11.08
N LYS A 119 15.42 10.03 -11.03
CA LYS A 119 16.35 8.93 -10.83
C LYS A 119 17.16 8.69 -12.09
N GLN A 120 18.46 8.98 -12.03
CA GLN A 120 19.36 8.54 -13.09
C GLN A 120 19.51 7.02 -13.00
N THR A 121 18.85 6.29 -13.87
CA THR A 121 19.00 4.85 -13.94
C THR A 121 19.67 4.45 -15.23
N THR A 122 20.71 3.65 -15.11
CA THR A 122 21.36 2.97 -16.24
C THR A 122 20.56 1.77 -16.73
N MET A 123 19.54 1.34 -15.97
CA MET A 123 18.65 0.24 -16.29
C MET A 123 17.26 0.73 -16.71
N HIS A 124 16.58 -0.02 -17.57
CA HIS A 124 15.21 0.24 -18.01
C HIS A 124 14.23 0.07 -16.84
N THR A 125 13.79 1.18 -16.27
CA THR A 125 13.14 1.28 -14.95
C THR A 125 11.69 0.85 -14.86
N THR A 126 11.07 0.44 -15.92
CA THR A 126 9.68 -0.03 -15.94
C THR A 126 9.61 -1.53 -16.22
N GLY A 127 10.14 -2.34 -15.30
CA GLY A 127 10.10 -3.80 -15.46
C GLY A 127 10.83 -4.33 -16.70
N GLY A 128 11.83 -3.59 -17.24
CA GLY A 128 12.60 -3.95 -18.43
C GLY A 128 11.91 -3.58 -19.77
N GLN A 129 10.73 -2.99 -19.73
CA GLN A 129 10.05 -2.58 -20.96
C GLN A 129 10.55 -1.21 -21.45
N ARG A 130 11.11 -1.20 -22.66
CA ARG A 130 11.54 0.02 -23.35
C ARG A 130 10.37 0.93 -23.74
N VAL A 131 9.18 0.35 -23.90
CA VAL A 131 8.02 0.98 -24.53
C VAL A 131 6.78 0.58 -23.76
N MET A 132 5.94 1.55 -23.43
CA MET A 132 4.68 1.34 -22.72
C MET A 132 3.51 1.81 -23.56
N GLY A 133 2.39 1.09 -23.47
CA GLY A 133 1.16 1.43 -24.19
C GLY A 133 1.13 0.89 -25.60
N SER A 134 0.58 1.68 -26.53
CA SER A 134 0.22 1.26 -27.90
C SER A 134 1.31 1.49 -28.94
N TYR A 135 2.58 1.57 -28.55
CA TYR A 135 3.67 1.78 -29.52
C TYR A 135 3.54 0.83 -30.75
N PRO A 136 3.76 1.32 -31.97
CA PRO A 136 4.20 2.67 -32.37
C PRO A 136 3.05 3.68 -32.55
N TYR A 137 1.82 3.31 -32.24
CA TYR A 137 0.65 4.13 -32.48
C TYR A 137 0.40 5.14 -31.34
N PRO A 138 0.11 6.44 -31.67
CA PRO A 138 -0.23 7.45 -30.67
C PRO A 138 -1.57 7.13 -29.97
N ARG A 139 -2.05 8.01 -29.08
CA ARG A 139 -3.24 7.96 -28.21
C ARG A 139 -3.16 6.99 -27.05
N GLY A 140 -2.73 5.73 -27.24
CA GLY A 140 -2.59 4.74 -26.16
C GLY A 140 -1.19 4.70 -25.54
N GLY A 141 -0.31 5.64 -25.86
CA GLY A 141 1.03 5.75 -25.27
C GLY A 141 0.96 6.05 -23.77
N ILE A 142 1.84 5.44 -22.99
CA ILE A 142 1.92 5.63 -21.53
C ILE A 142 3.24 6.32 -21.20
N VAL A 143 3.16 7.44 -20.49
CA VAL A 143 4.34 8.18 -20.03
C VAL A 143 5.02 7.41 -18.90
N LYS A 144 6.34 7.30 -18.96
CA LYS A 144 7.14 6.67 -17.89
C LYS A 144 7.11 7.56 -16.64
N VAL A 145 6.98 6.93 -15.49
CA VAL A 145 7.18 7.58 -14.20
C VAL A 145 8.60 7.25 -13.75
N ASP A 146 9.56 8.09 -14.12
CA ASP A 146 11.00 7.94 -13.83
C ASP A 146 11.50 8.94 -12.78
N TYR A 147 10.58 9.56 -12.05
CA TYR A 147 10.85 10.51 -10.98
C TYR A 147 10.05 10.16 -9.72
N GLU A 148 10.47 10.74 -8.61
CA GLU A 148 9.72 10.77 -7.37
C GLU A 148 9.51 12.21 -6.90
N ASN A 149 8.47 12.41 -6.10
CA ASN A 149 8.12 13.70 -5.52
C ASN A 149 8.67 13.78 -4.10
N ILE A 150 9.49 14.78 -3.80
CA ILE A 150 9.87 15.11 -2.44
C ILE A 150 8.97 16.25 -2.00
N LEU A 151 7.91 15.92 -1.27
CA LEU A 151 6.92 16.87 -0.78
C LEU A 151 7.46 17.60 0.43
N LEU A 152 7.41 18.91 0.43
CA LEU A 152 7.89 19.76 1.51
C LEU A 152 6.71 20.42 2.22
N PHE A 153 6.59 20.18 3.52
CA PHE A 153 5.57 20.79 4.37
C PHE A 153 6.20 21.56 5.53
N LYS A 154 5.48 22.54 6.05
CA LYS A 154 5.84 23.28 7.26
C LYS A 154 4.70 23.22 8.25
N LYS A 155 4.95 22.77 9.48
CA LYS A 155 3.96 22.89 10.56
C LYS A 155 3.76 24.37 10.90
N GLN A 156 2.52 24.80 10.99
CA GLN A 156 2.17 26.18 11.35
C GLN A 156 2.76 26.55 12.71
N GLY A 157 3.10 27.80 12.89
CA GLY A 157 3.68 28.32 14.10
C GLY A 157 5.12 28.82 13.92
N LYS A 158 5.71 29.25 15.03
CA LYS A 158 7.06 29.83 15.08
C LYS A 158 8.06 28.81 15.63
N ALA A 159 9.10 28.53 14.87
CA ALA A 159 10.19 27.67 15.33
C ALA A 159 10.92 28.27 16.54
N ALA A 160 11.42 27.41 17.42
CA ALA A 160 12.24 27.81 18.56
C ALA A 160 13.50 28.55 18.10
N SER A 161 13.96 29.48 18.91
CA SER A 161 15.20 30.22 18.64
C SER A 161 16.41 29.30 18.77
N VAL A 162 17.36 29.43 17.83
CA VAL A 162 18.61 28.67 17.81
C VAL A 162 19.78 29.59 18.15
N THR A 163 20.72 29.12 18.95
CA THR A 163 21.91 29.89 19.36
C THR A 163 22.77 30.24 18.13
N LYS A 164 23.54 31.33 18.25
CA LYS A 164 24.43 31.80 17.17
C LYS A 164 25.40 30.71 16.75
N ASP A 165 26.02 30.02 17.72
CA ASP A 165 27.02 28.97 17.45
C ASP A 165 26.41 27.80 16.66
N ARG A 166 25.21 27.35 17.04
CA ARG A 166 24.52 26.29 16.29
C ARG A 166 24.16 26.72 14.86
N ARG A 167 23.84 28.01 14.65
CA ARG A 167 23.61 28.54 13.30
C ARG A 167 24.86 28.50 12.45
N GLU A 168 25.99 28.96 13.00
CA GLU A 168 27.27 29.02 12.26
C GLU A 168 27.75 27.60 11.85
N VAL A 169 27.73 26.64 12.77
CA VAL A 169 28.15 25.25 12.45
C VAL A 169 27.18 24.51 11.53
N SER A 170 25.96 25.02 11.34
CA SER A 170 24.96 24.44 10.45
C SER A 170 24.85 25.14 9.09
N LYS A 171 25.73 26.10 8.85
CA LYS A 171 25.72 26.94 7.64
C LYS A 171 25.99 26.12 6.38
N LEU A 172 25.19 26.35 5.37
CA LEU A 172 25.40 25.79 4.02
C LEU A 172 26.42 26.63 3.27
N THR A 173 27.20 26.00 2.36
CA THR A 173 27.97 26.74 1.39
C THR A 173 27.05 27.30 0.29
N ASP A 174 27.56 28.24 -0.51
CA ASP A 174 26.79 28.80 -1.63
C ASP A 174 26.47 27.72 -2.68
N GLU A 175 27.39 26.79 -2.92
CA GLU A 175 27.16 25.67 -3.83
C GLU A 175 26.09 24.72 -3.30
N GLU A 176 26.14 24.39 -2.01
CA GLU A 176 25.11 23.56 -1.36
C GLU A 176 23.76 24.25 -1.42
N TRP A 177 23.68 25.54 -1.10
CA TRP A 177 22.44 26.30 -1.16
C TRP A 177 21.83 26.26 -2.56
N ASN A 178 22.59 26.63 -3.58
CA ASN A 178 22.12 26.67 -4.96
C ASN A 178 21.73 25.28 -5.49
N SER A 179 22.47 24.23 -5.11
CA SER A 179 22.20 22.87 -5.53
C SER A 179 21.00 22.23 -4.80
N TYR A 180 20.86 22.48 -3.49
CA TYR A 180 19.84 21.82 -2.68
C TYR A 180 18.46 22.48 -2.78
N PHE A 181 18.41 23.82 -2.85
CA PHE A 181 17.16 24.55 -3.01
C PHE A 181 16.66 24.64 -4.46
N SER A 182 17.17 23.78 -5.33
CA SER A 182 16.65 23.59 -6.69
C SER A 182 15.41 22.70 -6.68
N SER A 183 14.41 23.03 -7.52
CA SER A 183 13.19 22.23 -7.67
C SER A 183 13.41 20.89 -8.40
N HIS A 184 14.58 20.65 -8.96
CA HIS A 184 14.92 19.41 -9.64
C HIS A 184 16.24 18.87 -9.12
N TRP A 185 16.20 17.62 -8.63
CA TRP A 185 17.39 16.88 -8.25
C TRP A 185 17.63 15.76 -9.25
N ASN A 186 18.88 15.60 -9.63
CA ASN A 186 19.29 14.62 -10.61
C ASN A 186 20.51 13.85 -10.10
N PHE A 187 20.24 12.78 -9.36
CA PHE A 187 21.26 11.85 -8.87
C PHE A 187 20.74 10.42 -8.86
N PRO A 188 21.64 9.41 -8.95
CA PRO A 188 21.24 8.02 -9.04
C PRO A 188 20.51 7.53 -7.78
N GLY A 189 19.58 6.60 -7.97
CA GLY A 189 18.96 5.83 -6.89
C GLY A 189 19.99 4.94 -6.18
N ALA A 190 19.64 4.42 -5.01
CA ALA A 190 20.50 3.47 -4.31
C ALA A 190 20.71 2.22 -5.18
N LYS A 191 21.94 1.69 -5.21
CA LYS A 191 22.20 0.38 -5.81
C LYS A 191 21.42 -0.65 -5.01
N GLN A 192 20.64 -1.47 -5.70
CA GLN A 192 19.97 -2.63 -5.10
C GLN A 192 21.04 -3.68 -4.78
N SER A 193 21.72 -3.54 -3.66
CA SER A 193 22.37 -4.64 -2.98
C SER A 193 21.32 -5.33 -2.10
N GLU A 194 21.62 -6.44 -1.49
CA GLU A 194 20.77 -7.37 -0.72
C GLU A 194 19.63 -6.81 0.15
N HIS A 195 19.44 -5.49 0.22
CA HIS A 195 18.46 -4.80 1.05
C HIS A 195 17.31 -4.21 0.24
N ILE A 196 16.12 -4.44 0.75
CA ILE A 196 14.83 -4.07 0.15
C ILE A 196 14.62 -2.56 0.25
N ALA A 197 14.41 -1.86 -0.90
CA ALA A 197 13.91 -0.49 -1.03
C ALA A 197 14.53 0.57 -0.11
N VAL A 198 15.75 1.00 -0.45
CA VAL A 198 16.43 2.09 0.25
C VAL A 198 16.58 3.27 -0.71
N PHE A 199 16.28 4.48 -0.27
CA PHE A 199 16.70 5.67 -1.00
C PHE A 199 18.22 5.95 -0.71
N PRO A 200 18.93 6.62 -1.62
CA PRO A 200 20.35 6.92 -1.43
C PRO A 200 20.55 7.91 -0.26
N GLU A 201 21.66 7.79 0.46
CA GLU A 201 22.03 8.66 1.59
C GLU A 201 22.03 10.16 1.19
N GLU A 202 22.30 10.48 -0.07
CA GLU A 202 22.32 11.86 -0.57
C GLU A 202 20.95 12.56 -0.39
N LEU A 203 19.83 11.83 -0.47
CA LEU A 203 18.49 12.41 -0.30
C LEU A 203 18.29 12.94 1.12
N PRO A 204 18.35 12.13 2.19
CA PRO A 204 18.17 12.63 3.55
C PRO A 204 19.30 13.60 3.95
N LYS A 205 20.52 13.43 3.47
CA LYS A 205 21.64 14.35 3.71
C LYS A 205 21.29 15.78 3.28
N ARG A 206 20.77 15.97 2.07
CA ARG A 206 20.37 17.29 1.57
C ARG A 206 19.23 17.86 2.43
N LEU A 207 18.17 17.12 2.67
CA LEU A 207 17.01 17.59 3.45
C LEU A 207 17.38 17.93 4.89
N ILE A 208 18.25 17.15 5.54
CA ILE A 208 18.75 17.41 6.89
C ILE A 208 19.57 18.72 6.93
N LYS A 209 20.46 18.93 5.97
CA LYS A 209 21.22 20.19 5.88
C LYS A 209 20.34 21.40 5.59
N MET A 210 19.32 21.25 4.74
CA MET A 210 18.39 22.33 4.37
C MET A 210 17.50 22.78 5.52
N PHE A 211 17.06 21.85 6.39
CA PHE A 211 15.92 22.09 7.27
C PHE A 211 16.16 21.79 8.75
N SER A 212 17.39 21.49 9.17
CA SER A 212 17.74 21.27 10.57
C SER A 212 19.07 21.88 10.96
N PHE A 213 19.24 22.14 12.24
CA PHE A 213 20.50 22.58 12.85
C PHE A 213 21.22 21.41 13.54
N VAL A 214 22.54 21.50 13.65
CA VAL A 214 23.32 20.54 14.44
C VAL A 214 22.73 20.40 15.85
N GLY A 215 22.54 19.14 16.30
CA GLY A 215 21.90 18.81 17.58
C GLY A 215 20.37 18.73 17.54
N ASP A 216 19.69 19.04 16.42
CA ASP A 216 18.26 18.77 16.27
C ASP A 216 18.00 17.26 16.19
N THR A 217 16.76 16.85 16.47
CA THR A 217 16.31 15.48 16.30
C THR A 217 15.59 15.33 14.96
N VAL A 218 16.04 14.38 14.15
CA VAL A 218 15.43 13.99 12.87
C VAL A 218 14.62 12.71 13.08
N CYS A 219 13.38 12.69 12.60
CA CYS A 219 12.52 11.51 12.69
C CYS A 219 12.27 10.88 11.32
N ASP A 220 12.21 9.54 11.30
CA ASP A 220 11.75 8.77 10.14
C ASP A 220 10.72 7.73 10.61
N PRO A 221 9.40 7.95 10.34
CA PRO A 221 8.34 7.00 10.69
C PRO A 221 8.42 5.64 9.98
N PHE A 222 9.21 5.55 8.90
CA PHE A 222 9.41 4.33 8.10
C PHE A 222 10.91 4.05 7.94
N MET A 223 11.59 3.87 9.04
CA MET A 223 13.05 3.95 9.13
C MET A 223 13.78 2.90 8.30
N GLY A 224 13.22 1.70 8.13
CA GLY A 224 13.86 0.61 7.41
C GLY A 224 15.24 0.30 7.96
N SER A 225 16.25 0.28 7.09
CA SER A 225 17.64 0.03 7.46
C SER A 225 18.38 1.24 8.07
N GLY A 226 17.69 2.37 8.32
CA GLY A 226 18.25 3.53 9.01
C GLY A 226 19.08 4.49 8.16
N THR A 227 18.79 4.64 6.87
CA THR A 227 19.53 5.58 6.01
C THR A 227 19.38 7.04 6.47
N THR A 228 18.19 7.44 6.92
CA THR A 228 17.93 8.77 7.51
C THR A 228 18.75 8.97 8.78
N SER A 229 18.80 7.96 9.66
CA SER A 229 19.59 8.02 10.90
C SER A 229 21.08 8.11 10.64
N LEU A 230 21.61 7.39 9.65
CA LEU A 230 23.01 7.45 9.24
C LEU A 230 23.37 8.87 8.76
N ALA A 231 22.53 9.46 7.90
CA ALA A 231 22.74 10.81 7.42
C ALA A 231 22.68 11.84 8.57
N ALA A 232 21.73 11.69 9.50
CA ALA A 232 21.62 12.53 10.69
C ALA A 232 22.88 12.45 11.57
N MET A 233 23.37 11.24 11.83
CA MET A 233 24.59 10.98 12.58
C MET A 233 25.82 11.66 11.99
N LYS A 234 26.06 11.44 10.69
CA LYS A 234 27.20 12.03 9.96
C LYS A 234 27.17 13.57 9.97
N LEU A 235 25.99 14.15 10.11
CA LEU A 235 25.76 15.60 10.15
C LEU A 235 25.64 16.17 11.57
N GLY A 236 25.85 15.37 12.63
CA GLY A 236 25.78 15.83 14.01
C GLY A 236 24.36 16.11 14.51
N ARG A 237 23.35 15.41 13.98
CA ARG A 237 21.96 15.46 14.43
C ARG A 237 21.61 14.16 15.16
N ASN A 238 20.67 14.24 16.10
CA ASN A 238 20.08 13.06 16.68
C ASN A 238 19.05 12.44 15.73
N SER A 239 18.68 11.19 15.95
CA SER A 239 17.59 10.58 15.18
C SER A 239 16.70 9.70 16.04
N VAL A 240 15.44 9.60 15.65
CA VAL A 240 14.46 8.65 16.17
C VAL A 240 13.61 8.14 15.02
N GLY A 241 13.16 6.91 15.08
CA GLY A 241 12.22 6.42 14.07
C GLY A 241 11.58 5.10 14.40
N TYR A 242 10.55 4.79 13.64
CA TYR A 242 9.76 3.57 13.76
C TYR A 242 10.07 2.60 12.62
N GLU A 243 10.10 1.32 12.95
CA GLU A 243 10.18 0.23 11.99
C GLU A 243 9.33 -0.94 12.47
N ILE A 244 8.39 -1.40 11.63
CA ILE A 244 7.45 -2.45 11.99
C ILE A 244 8.07 -3.85 11.92
N ASN A 245 9.06 -4.03 11.03
CA ASN A 245 9.75 -5.31 10.87
C ASN A 245 10.99 -5.36 11.77
N ARG A 246 10.97 -6.28 12.76
CA ARG A 246 12.06 -6.48 13.72
C ARG A 246 13.40 -6.88 13.09
N ASP A 247 13.37 -7.50 11.93
CA ASP A 247 14.60 -7.97 11.27
C ASP A 247 15.49 -6.80 10.82
N PHE A 248 14.90 -5.62 10.60
CA PHE A 248 15.65 -4.41 10.26
C PHE A 248 16.54 -3.88 11.39
N ARG A 249 16.29 -4.26 12.65
CA ARG A 249 17.13 -3.89 13.80
C ARG A 249 18.60 -4.25 13.58
N ARG A 250 18.88 -5.44 13.05
CA ARG A 250 20.24 -5.89 12.75
C ARG A 250 20.89 -5.00 11.70
N TYR A 251 20.20 -4.73 10.59
CA TYR A 251 20.72 -3.88 9.51
C TYR A 251 20.95 -2.43 9.96
N TYR A 252 20.04 -1.91 10.79
CA TYR A 252 20.18 -0.60 11.40
C TYR A 252 21.45 -0.54 12.27
N HIS A 253 21.64 -1.48 13.15
CA HIS A 253 22.79 -1.53 14.05
C HIS A 253 24.10 -1.66 13.26
N GLU A 254 24.21 -2.59 12.34
CA GLU A 254 25.38 -2.81 11.50
C GLU A 254 25.75 -1.54 10.69
N LYS A 255 24.73 -0.88 10.11
CA LYS A 255 24.94 0.33 9.30
C LYS A 255 25.49 1.50 10.10
N LEU A 256 25.01 1.72 11.31
CA LEU A 256 25.44 2.86 12.12
C LEU A 256 26.74 2.58 12.89
N THR A 257 26.93 1.39 13.40
CA THR A 257 28.17 1.04 14.15
C THR A 257 29.41 1.01 13.28
N ASN A 258 29.29 0.67 12.00
CA ASN A 258 30.42 0.65 11.08
C ASN A 258 30.97 2.08 10.77
N GLU A 259 30.19 3.12 11.04
CA GLU A 259 30.54 4.49 10.63
C GLU A 259 30.98 5.40 11.77
N SER A 260 30.72 5.05 13.05
CA SER A 260 31.08 5.93 14.17
C SER A 260 31.17 5.20 15.51
N ASN A 261 32.27 5.47 16.25
CA ASN A 261 32.47 5.00 17.62
C ASN A 261 31.95 5.99 18.69
N ASN A 262 31.37 7.13 18.29
CA ASN A 262 30.99 8.22 19.21
C ASN A 262 29.49 8.52 19.17
N CYS A 263 28.65 7.48 19.11
CA CYS A 263 27.20 7.58 19.06
C CYS A 263 26.57 6.72 20.15
N HIS A 264 25.42 7.17 20.66
CA HIS A 264 24.61 6.38 21.59
C HIS A 264 23.41 5.80 20.84
N PHE A 265 23.30 4.47 20.85
CA PHE A 265 22.21 3.73 20.19
C PHE A 265 21.26 3.16 21.23
N GLU A 266 19.97 3.35 21.00
CA GLU A 266 18.91 2.80 21.83
C GLU A 266 17.88 2.08 20.98
N PHE A 267 17.33 0.99 21.54
CA PHE A 267 16.29 0.20 20.92
C PHE A 267 15.13 0.06 21.87
N TYR A 268 13.94 0.36 21.38
CA TYR A 268 12.70 0.16 22.10
C TYR A 268 11.79 -0.77 21.33
N ASP A 269 11.06 -1.61 22.03
CA ASP A 269 9.97 -2.41 21.46
C ASP A 269 8.64 -1.77 21.90
N ASP A 270 7.87 -1.30 20.92
CA ASP A 270 6.50 -0.83 21.05
C ASP A 270 5.59 -1.85 20.36
N SER A 271 5.41 -2.99 21.02
CA SER A 271 4.64 -4.13 20.47
C SER A 271 3.16 -4.07 20.82
N ASN A 272 2.67 -2.96 21.36
CA ASN A 272 1.26 -2.78 21.64
C ASN A 272 0.46 -2.78 20.33
N PRO A 273 -0.62 -3.58 20.23
CA PRO A 273 -1.47 -3.56 19.04
C PRO A 273 -2.13 -2.18 18.92
N VAL A 274 -2.04 -1.60 17.73
CA VAL A 274 -2.68 -0.32 17.41
C VAL A 274 -4.12 -0.58 17.00
N ASP A 275 -5.10 -0.03 17.73
CA ASP A 275 -6.50 -0.02 17.31
C ASP A 275 -6.70 1.01 16.19
N THR A 276 -6.50 0.55 14.96
CA THR A 276 -6.64 1.40 13.78
C THR A 276 -8.07 1.85 13.53
N HIS A 277 -9.08 1.13 14.02
CA HIS A 277 -10.48 1.51 13.83
C HIS A 277 -10.83 2.78 14.61
N GLU A 278 -10.43 2.85 15.88
CA GLU A 278 -10.62 4.07 16.69
C GLU A 278 -9.85 5.26 16.10
N LEU A 279 -8.60 5.02 15.71
CA LEU A 279 -7.76 6.06 15.12
C LEU A 279 -8.31 6.61 13.80
N LEU A 280 -8.86 5.76 12.93
CA LEU A 280 -9.48 6.18 11.67
C LEU A 280 -10.73 7.04 11.91
N ASN A 281 -11.54 6.71 12.91
CA ASN A 281 -12.71 7.51 13.27
C ASN A 281 -12.36 8.91 13.80
N ALA A 282 -11.15 9.09 14.30
CA ALA A 282 -10.64 10.37 14.79
C ALA A 282 -9.97 11.23 13.69
N LEU A 283 -9.92 10.77 12.45
CA LEU A 283 -9.42 11.58 11.33
C LEU A 283 -10.43 12.68 10.95
N PRO A 284 -9.99 13.83 10.43
CA PRO A 284 -10.88 14.92 9.99
C PRO A 284 -11.79 14.49 8.82
N TYR A 285 -11.33 13.57 8.00
CA TYR A 285 -12.11 12.88 6.98
C TYR A 285 -11.43 11.56 6.60
N LEU A 286 -12.19 10.65 6.00
CA LEU A 286 -11.66 9.45 5.35
C LEU A 286 -11.58 9.69 3.83
N PHE A 287 -10.46 9.32 3.25
CA PHE A 287 -10.33 9.26 1.80
C PHE A 287 -11.24 8.18 1.24
N VAL A 288 -11.96 8.49 0.17
CA VAL A 288 -12.81 7.57 -0.58
C VAL A 288 -12.34 7.52 -2.03
N ASP A 289 -12.06 6.33 -2.54
CA ASP A 289 -11.69 6.17 -3.95
C ASP A 289 -12.93 6.24 -4.85
N VAL A 290 -13.27 7.46 -5.27
CA VAL A 290 -14.43 7.72 -6.15
C VAL A 290 -14.37 6.99 -7.49
N HIS A 291 -13.20 6.51 -7.92
CA HIS A 291 -13.07 5.75 -9.16
C HIS A 291 -13.57 4.32 -9.02
N GLN A 292 -13.44 3.71 -7.85
CA GLN A 292 -14.07 2.41 -7.57
C GLN A 292 -15.59 2.54 -7.53
N LEU A 293 -16.11 3.58 -6.89
CA LEU A 293 -17.56 3.83 -6.82
C LEU A 293 -18.18 4.11 -8.19
N LYS A 294 -17.53 4.90 -9.05
CA LYS A 294 -18.02 5.19 -10.42
C LYS A 294 -18.05 3.95 -11.31
N GLN A 295 -17.10 3.03 -11.18
CA GLN A 295 -17.11 1.80 -11.96
C GLN A 295 -18.26 0.87 -11.56
N ALA A 296 -18.71 0.90 -10.34
CA ALA A 296 -19.92 0.18 -9.91
C ALA A 296 -21.20 0.69 -10.62
N VAL A 297 -21.21 1.96 -11.05
CA VAL A 297 -22.35 2.59 -11.73
C VAL A 297 -22.27 2.48 -13.25
N ASP A 298 -21.08 2.62 -13.86
CA ASP A 298 -20.91 2.73 -15.32
C ASP A 298 -20.80 1.38 -16.05
N VAL A 299 -20.57 0.27 -15.36
CA VAL A 299 -20.39 -1.05 -16.00
C VAL A 299 -21.70 -1.70 -16.45
N LYS A 300 -22.84 -1.05 -16.27
CA LYS A 300 -24.11 -1.49 -16.90
C LYS A 300 -24.03 -1.56 -18.45
N HIS A 301 -22.95 -1.06 -19.08
CA HIS A 301 -22.88 -0.91 -20.54
C HIS A 301 -21.72 -1.60 -21.27
N GLN A 302 -20.85 -2.38 -20.61
CA GLN A 302 -19.81 -3.15 -21.31
C GLN A 302 -20.04 -4.65 -21.19
N THR A 303 -20.94 -5.18 -22.00
CA THR A 303 -21.07 -6.60 -22.27
C THR A 303 -19.96 -7.07 -23.19
N TYR A 304 -18.97 -7.79 -22.65
CA TYR A 304 -18.16 -8.68 -23.46
C TYR A 304 -18.95 -9.97 -23.69
N GLY A 305 -19.39 -10.16 -24.93
CA GLY A 305 -20.15 -11.32 -25.35
C GLY A 305 -19.37 -12.62 -25.21
N SER A 306 -19.90 -13.54 -24.45
CA SER A 306 -19.77 -14.97 -24.72
C SER A 306 -21.12 -15.59 -24.40
N LYS A 307 -21.80 -16.05 -25.46
CA LYS A 307 -23.03 -16.83 -25.35
C LYS A 307 -22.75 -18.11 -24.58
N PHE A 308 -23.40 -18.25 -23.44
CA PHE A 308 -23.65 -19.54 -22.81
C PHE A 308 -25.15 -19.70 -22.74
N ASP A 309 -25.71 -20.52 -23.64
CA ASP A 309 -27.10 -20.96 -23.56
C ASP A 309 -27.23 -21.89 -22.35
N VAL A 310 -27.98 -21.44 -21.35
CA VAL A 310 -28.48 -22.30 -20.29
C VAL A 310 -30.00 -22.28 -20.39
N ASP A 311 -30.58 -23.37 -20.86
CA ASP A 311 -32.03 -23.58 -20.84
C ASP A 311 -32.55 -23.61 -19.39
N VAL A 312 -33.40 -22.64 -19.06
CA VAL A 312 -34.01 -22.51 -17.76
C VAL A 312 -35.52 -22.82 -17.87
N LYS A 313 -35.96 -23.93 -17.30
CA LYS A 313 -37.35 -24.12 -16.97
C LYS A 313 -37.63 -23.55 -15.59
N GLU A 314 -38.44 -22.52 -15.55
CA GLU A 314 -38.88 -21.84 -14.33
C GLU A 314 -39.63 -22.75 -13.36
N ASN A 315 -39.29 -22.67 -12.08
CA ASN A 315 -40.02 -23.28 -11.00
C ASN A 315 -40.45 -22.17 -10.01
N GLU A 316 -41.74 -21.88 -9.98
CA GLU A 316 -42.34 -20.76 -9.21
C GLU A 316 -42.05 -20.74 -7.70
N LYS A 317 -41.62 -21.85 -7.12
CA LYS A 317 -41.18 -21.91 -5.71
C LYS A 317 -39.85 -21.18 -5.42
N ASN A 318 -39.05 -20.87 -6.42
CA ASN A 318 -37.77 -20.17 -6.26
C ASN A 318 -37.93 -18.64 -6.24
N LYS A 319 -39.04 -18.11 -6.72
CA LYS A 319 -39.30 -16.64 -6.77
C LYS A 319 -39.32 -16.01 -5.37
N LYS A 320 -39.96 -16.66 -4.41
CA LYS A 320 -40.12 -16.13 -3.06
C LYS A 320 -38.84 -16.10 -2.22
N PHE A 321 -37.79 -16.84 -2.63
CA PHE A 321 -36.54 -16.95 -1.93
C PHE A 321 -35.49 -15.89 -2.41
N LEU A 322 -35.77 -15.25 -3.54
CA LEU A 322 -34.84 -14.31 -4.20
C LEU A 322 -35.23 -12.84 -4.02
N GLU A 323 -36.36 -12.55 -3.32
CA GLU A 323 -36.89 -11.19 -3.13
C GLU A 323 -35.92 -10.25 -2.36
N ASP A 324 -35.00 -10.84 -1.58
CA ASP A 324 -34.02 -10.08 -0.79
C ASP A 324 -32.57 -10.07 -1.41
N ILE A 325 -32.41 -10.64 -2.60
CA ILE A 325 -31.09 -10.80 -3.22
C ILE A 325 -31.00 -9.95 -4.50
N ASP A 326 -30.01 -9.07 -4.56
CA ASP A 326 -29.71 -8.31 -5.78
C ASP A 326 -29.11 -9.23 -6.85
N LEU A 327 -29.91 -9.62 -7.84
CA LEU A 327 -29.54 -10.49 -8.94
C LEU A 327 -28.51 -9.86 -9.89
N GLU A 328 -28.38 -8.54 -9.89
CA GLU A 328 -27.38 -7.80 -10.66
C GLU A 328 -26.03 -7.71 -9.94
N GLU A 329 -25.97 -8.13 -8.67
CA GLU A 329 -24.76 -8.06 -7.88
C GLU A 329 -23.64 -8.93 -8.47
N ALA A 330 -22.47 -8.35 -8.62
CA ALA A 330 -21.29 -9.05 -9.14
C ALA A 330 -20.92 -10.23 -8.23
N THR A 331 -20.78 -11.39 -8.83
CA THR A 331 -20.49 -12.65 -8.14
C THR A 331 -19.29 -13.34 -8.79
N VAL A 332 -18.43 -13.95 -7.99
CA VAL A 332 -17.36 -14.81 -8.47
C VAL A 332 -17.63 -16.26 -8.13
N MET A 333 -17.49 -17.14 -9.09
CA MET A 333 -17.54 -18.57 -8.86
C MET A 333 -16.15 -19.10 -8.53
N VAL A 334 -16.06 -19.82 -7.42
CA VAL A 334 -14.87 -20.53 -6.96
C VAL A 334 -15.13 -22.03 -7.05
N ASN A 335 -14.52 -22.67 -8.04
CA ASN A 335 -14.68 -24.10 -8.27
C ASN A 335 -13.52 -24.88 -7.65
N HIS A 336 -13.82 -25.88 -6.84
CA HIS A 336 -12.85 -26.74 -6.17
C HIS A 336 -13.09 -28.20 -6.47
N ALA A 337 -12.02 -28.91 -6.83
CA ALA A 337 -12.06 -30.34 -7.06
C ALA A 337 -12.23 -31.19 -5.80
N ARG A 338 -12.09 -30.59 -4.59
CA ARG A 338 -12.10 -31.31 -3.30
C ARG A 338 -13.09 -30.69 -2.35
N SER A 339 -14.01 -31.50 -1.84
CA SER A 339 -15.00 -31.10 -0.83
C SER A 339 -14.40 -30.63 0.50
N GLU A 340 -13.26 -31.20 0.91
CA GLU A 340 -12.53 -30.82 2.13
C GLU A 340 -12.08 -29.34 2.09
N LEU A 341 -11.58 -28.88 0.94
CA LEU A 341 -11.14 -27.49 0.80
C LEU A 341 -12.34 -26.52 0.91
N ARG A 342 -13.46 -26.89 0.31
CA ARG A 342 -14.69 -26.11 0.43
C ARG A 342 -15.18 -26.01 1.87
N LYS A 343 -15.21 -27.15 2.61
CA LYS A 343 -15.55 -27.15 4.04
C LYS A 343 -14.67 -26.21 4.83
N LYS A 344 -13.37 -26.27 4.62
CA LYS A 344 -12.41 -25.40 5.27
C LYS A 344 -12.63 -23.91 4.94
N MET A 345 -12.95 -23.58 3.69
CA MET A 345 -13.28 -22.21 3.29
C MET A 345 -14.53 -21.71 4.03
N ILE A 346 -15.55 -22.55 4.18
CA ILE A 346 -16.78 -22.23 4.90
C ILE A 346 -16.48 -22.05 6.40
N GLU A 347 -15.72 -22.94 7.01
CA GLU A 347 -15.35 -22.87 8.43
C GLU A 347 -14.55 -21.60 8.77
N THR A 348 -13.68 -21.17 7.87
CA THR A 348 -12.83 -20.00 8.08
C THR A 348 -13.47 -18.68 7.59
N GLY A 349 -14.50 -18.74 6.77
CA GLY A 349 -15.05 -17.57 6.07
C GLY A 349 -14.08 -16.95 5.05
N ILE A 350 -13.10 -17.73 4.58
CA ILE A 350 -12.04 -17.31 3.66
C ILE A 350 -12.07 -18.16 2.40
N CYS A 351 -12.14 -17.54 1.23
CA CYS A 351 -11.88 -18.23 -0.01
C CYS A 351 -10.76 -17.53 -0.80
N TYR A 352 -10.10 -18.28 -1.65
CA TYR A 352 -9.00 -17.76 -2.45
C TYR A 352 -9.05 -18.26 -3.90
N LEU A 353 -8.55 -17.43 -4.80
CA LEU A 353 -8.40 -17.71 -6.21
C LEU A 353 -6.97 -17.40 -6.64
N ARG A 354 -6.47 -18.14 -7.60
CA ARG A 354 -5.15 -17.90 -8.15
C ARG A 354 -5.06 -16.51 -8.79
N ALA A 355 -4.03 -15.75 -8.43
CA ALA A 355 -3.78 -14.38 -8.90
C ALA A 355 -2.41 -14.28 -9.60
N GLY A 356 -2.07 -15.25 -10.45
CA GLY A 356 -0.80 -15.19 -11.12
C GLY A 356 -0.55 -16.37 -12.07
N ASP A 357 0.49 -16.23 -12.88
CA ASP A 357 0.97 -17.30 -13.75
C ASP A 357 1.99 -18.20 -13.02
N SER A 358 2.45 -19.25 -13.72
CA SER A 358 3.47 -20.16 -13.21
C SER A 358 4.87 -19.53 -13.12
N LYS A 359 5.07 -18.36 -13.73
CA LYS A 359 6.33 -17.60 -13.73
C LYS A 359 6.42 -16.61 -12.56
N GLY A 360 5.39 -16.55 -11.69
CA GLY A 360 5.36 -15.69 -10.52
C GLY A 360 4.85 -14.27 -10.78
N SER A 361 4.32 -13.96 -11.96
CA SER A 361 3.69 -12.68 -12.24
C SER A 361 2.33 -12.61 -11.55
N LEU A 362 2.00 -11.45 -10.97
CA LEU A 362 0.67 -11.22 -10.42
C LEU A 362 -0.28 -10.78 -11.52
N LEU A 363 -1.33 -11.57 -11.74
CA LEU A 363 -2.41 -11.29 -12.69
C LEU A 363 -3.74 -11.41 -11.96
N VAL A 364 -4.40 -10.29 -11.71
CA VAL A 364 -5.72 -10.23 -11.09
C VAL A 364 -6.76 -9.97 -12.16
N THR A 365 -7.85 -10.74 -12.16
CA THR A 365 -8.98 -10.54 -13.08
C THR A 365 -9.70 -9.23 -12.72
N PRO A 366 -10.03 -8.35 -13.69
CA PRO A 366 -10.86 -7.16 -13.41
C PRO A 366 -12.22 -7.52 -12.84
N GLY A 367 -12.75 -6.69 -11.93
CA GLY A 367 -14.11 -6.82 -11.41
C GLY A 367 -14.18 -7.30 -9.95
N PHE A 368 -13.05 -7.65 -9.32
CA PHE A 368 -13.04 -8.01 -7.90
C PHE A 368 -13.54 -6.88 -7.00
N GLU A 369 -13.28 -5.64 -7.39
CA GLU A 369 -13.71 -4.41 -6.69
C GLU A 369 -15.24 -4.22 -6.63
N ARG A 370 -15.99 -5.05 -7.37
CA ARG A 370 -17.47 -4.97 -7.44
C ARG A 370 -18.17 -6.16 -6.81
N LEU A 371 -17.40 -7.14 -6.36
CA LEU A 371 -17.97 -8.37 -5.84
C LEU A 371 -18.83 -8.15 -4.59
N GLY A 372 -20.06 -8.61 -4.64
CA GLY A 372 -20.94 -8.72 -3.48
C GLY A 372 -21.02 -10.13 -2.93
N TYR A 373 -20.85 -11.13 -3.81
CA TYR A 373 -21.03 -12.54 -3.45
C TYR A 373 -19.89 -13.42 -3.96
N VAL A 374 -19.68 -14.52 -3.26
CA VAL A 374 -18.86 -15.65 -3.69
C VAL A 374 -19.72 -16.91 -3.78
N LEU A 375 -19.61 -17.63 -4.90
CA LEU A 375 -20.28 -18.89 -5.14
C LEU A 375 -19.27 -20.04 -5.03
N LEU A 376 -19.35 -20.82 -3.97
CA LEU A 376 -18.50 -22.01 -3.79
C LEU A 376 -19.17 -23.24 -4.40
N HIS A 377 -18.49 -23.86 -5.35
CA HIS A 377 -18.95 -25.02 -6.07
C HIS A 377 -17.94 -26.17 -6.05
N THR A 378 -18.43 -27.38 -5.91
CA THR A 378 -17.68 -28.63 -6.06
C THR A 378 -18.49 -29.55 -6.97
N ASN A 379 -17.83 -30.23 -7.92
CA ASN A 379 -18.51 -31.11 -8.85
C ASN A 379 -19.31 -32.18 -8.12
N GLY A 380 -20.58 -32.34 -8.49
CA GLY A 380 -21.49 -33.31 -7.90
C GLY A 380 -22.22 -32.85 -6.63
N GLU A 381 -21.88 -31.69 -6.09
CA GLU A 381 -22.51 -31.09 -4.90
C GLU A 381 -23.34 -29.85 -5.28
N GLU A 382 -24.31 -29.49 -4.42
CA GLU A 382 -25.04 -28.21 -4.55
C GLU A 382 -24.11 -27.02 -4.30
N ALA A 383 -24.21 -25.99 -5.15
CA ALA A 383 -23.43 -24.78 -4.95
C ALA A 383 -23.96 -23.96 -3.77
N GLN A 384 -23.07 -23.33 -3.02
CA GLN A 384 -23.44 -22.44 -1.93
C GLN A 384 -22.88 -21.05 -2.21
N MET A 385 -23.74 -20.06 -2.05
CA MET A 385 -23.41 -18.65 -2.23
C MET A 385 -23.32 -17.97 -0.87
N PHE A 386 -22.35 -17.10 -0.72
CA PHE A 386 -22.09 -16.33 0.50
C PHE A 386 -21.90 -14.86 0.17
N LYS A 387 -22.46 -13.99 0.99
CA LYS A 387 -22.24 -12.55 0.90
C LYS A 387 -20.84 -12.22 1.42
N LEU A 388 -20.10 -11.38 0.71
CA LEU A 388 -18.80 -10.89 1.20
C LEU A 388 -19.00 -10.05 2.47
N LYS A 389 -18.04 -10.10 3.39
CA LYS A 389 -18.05 -9.26 4.60
C LYS A 389 -18.09 -7.79 4.25
N THR A 390 -17.32 -7.40 3.23
CA THR A 390 -17.30 -6.07 2.68
C THR A 390 -17.34 -6.17 1.16
N LYS A 391 -18.30 -5.49 0.52
CA LYS A 391 -18.45 -5.47 -0.93
C LYS A 391 -17.19 -4.92 -1.58
N GLY A 392 -16.71 -5.61 -2.60
CA GLY A 392 -15.54 -5.21 -3.38
C GLY A 392 -14.19 -5.31 -2.66
N HIS A 393 -14.19 -5.73 -1.40
CA HIS A 393 -12.95 -5.89 -0.65
C HIS A 393 -12.30 -7.23 -0.94
N PHE A 394 -11.03 -7.19 -1.35
CA PHE A 394 -10.20 -8.38 -1.54
C PHE A 394 -8.76 -8.09 -1.11
N GLN A 395 -8.04 -9.14 -0.76
CA GLN A 395 -6.64 -9.08 -0.39
C GLN A 395 -5.80 -9.91 -1.38
N ILE A 396 -4.52 -9.61 -1.46
CA ILE A 396 -3.58 -10.44 -2.22
C ILE A 396 -2.61 -11.06 -1.24
N TRP A 397 -2.71 -12.38 -1.09
CA TRP A 397 -1.84 -13.15 -0.21
C TRP A 397 -0.80 -13.94 -1.01
N THR A 398 0.36 -14.13 -0.40
CA THR A 398 1.35 -15.09 -0.89
C THR A 398 0.93 -16.52 -0.55
N ARG A 399 1.62 -17.50 -1.15
CA ARG A 399 1.42 -18.91 -0.81
C ARG A 399 1.69 -19.15 0.66
N GLU A 400 2.77 -18.59 1.18
CA GLU A 400 3.21 -18.75 2.57
C GLU A 400 2.15 -18.19 3.54
N THR A 401 1.56 -17.04 3.22
CA THR A 401 0.48 -16.45 4.03
C THR A 401 -0.74 -17.38 4.07
N LEU A 402 -1.16 -17.94 2.93
CA LEU A 402 -2.25 -18.92 2.90
C LEU A 402 -1.92 -20.20 3.70
N GLN A 403 -0.67 -20.66 3.66
CA GLN A 403 -0.21 -21.81 4.41
C GLN A 403 -0.26 -21.57 5.92
N LYS A 404 0.13 -20.37 6.38
CA LYS A 404 -0.02 -19.97 7.80
C LYS A 404 -1.49 -20.01 8.27
N HIS A 405 -2.43 -19.72 7.38
CA HIS A 405 -3.87 -19.85 7.66
C HIS A 405 -4.41 -21.26 7.43
N GLY A 406 -3.50 -22.23 7.28
CA GLY A 406 -3.83 -23.65 7.20
C GLY A 406 -4.34 -24.12 5.83
N PHE A 407 -4.29 -23.30 4.79
CA PHE A 407 -4.58 -23.74 3.42
C PHE A 407 -3.34 -24.34 2.77
N ASN A 408 -3.52 -25.23 1.79
CA ASN A 408 -2.42 -25.80 1.01
C ASN A 408 -2.60 -25.49 -0.48
N PRO A 409 -2.34 -24.23 -0.90
CA PRO A 409 -2.53 -23.82 -2.28
C PRO A 409 -1.44 -24.37 -3.19
N GLN A 410 -1.82 -24.77 -4.41
CA GLN A 410 -0.88 -25.30 -5.41
C GLN A 410 -0.55 -24.27 -6.48
N SER A 411 0.69 -24.26 -6.96
CA SER A 411 1.17 -23.72 -8.23
C SER A 411 1.20 -22.23 -8.51
N ALA A 412 0.73 -21.33 -7.65
CA ALA A 412 0.88 -19.88 -7.84
C ALA A 412 1.66 -19.25 -6.69
N ARG A 413 2.26 -18.09 -6.93
CA ARG A 413 2.92 -17.29 -5.88
C ARG A 413 1.94 -16.40 -5.14
N TYR A 414 0.94 -15.87 -5.87
CA TYR A 414 -0.05 -14.93 -5.33
C TYR A 414 -1.47 -15.44 -5.51
N TYR A 415 -2.34 -15.05 -4.57
CA TYR A 415 -3.76 -15.39 -4.54
C TYR A 415 -4.60 -14.18 -4.18
N VAL A 416 -5.73 -13.99 -4.86
CA VAL A 416 -6.80 -13.11 -4.39
C VAL A 416 -7.54 -13.84 -3.28
N VAL A 417 -7.71 -13.17 -2.14
CA VAL A 417 -8.40 -13.68 -0.96
C VAL A 417 -9.64 -12.84 -0.71
N LEU A 418 -10.76 -13.51 -0.50
CA LEU A 418 -12.06 -12.92 -0.21
C LEU A 418 -12.53 -13.41 1.16
N HIS A 419 -13.04 -12.49 1.97
CA HIS A 419 -13.68 -12.80 3.24
C HIS A 419 -15.19 -12.73 3.10
N PHE A 420 -15.91 -13.76 3.57
CA PHE A 420 -17.36 -13.84 3.45
C PHE A 420 -18.05 -14.25 4.77
N ASN A 421 -19.35 -13.98 4.85
CA ASN A 421 -20.19 -14.36 6.00
C ASN A 421 -20.61 -15.82 5.86
N ALA A 422 -19.95 -16.71 6.61
CA ALA A 422 -20.23 -18.14 6.55
C ALA A 422 -21.54 -18.57 7.22
N ASP A 423 -22.09 -17.74 8.12
CA ASP A 423 -23.24 -18.08 8.95
C ASP A 423 -24.58 -18.11 8.20
N LYS A 424 -24.65 -17.52 7.01
CA LYS A 424 -25.86 -17.41 6.19
C LYS A 424 -25.62 -17.90 4.77
N PRO A 425 -25.42 -19.20 4.55
CA PRO A 425 -25.28 -19.76 3.21
C PRO A 425 -26.60 -19.72 2.45
N ILE A 426 -26.54 -19.38 1.17
CA ILE A 426 -27.64 -19.50 0.24
C ILE A 426 -27.37 -20.72 -0.63
N THR A 427 -28.13 -21.77 -0.51
CA THR A 427 -27.94 -22.99 -1.30
C THR A 427 -28.63 -22.87 -2.64
N ILE A 428 -27.92 -23.09 -3.72
CA ILE A 428 -28.45 -23.10 -5.07
C ILE A 428 -28.74 -24.57 -5.43
N LYS A 429 -30.02 -24.93 -5.43
CA LYS A 429 -30.48 -26.30 -5.64
C LYS A 429 -30.26 -26.84 -7.07
N LYS A 430 -29.86 -26.01 -8.02
CA LYS A 430 -29.57 -26.42 -9.38
C LYS A 430 -28.15 -26.99 -9.45
N ARG A 431 -27.99 -28.21 -9.95
CA ARG A 431 -26.67 -28.75 -10.30
C ARG A 431 -26.10 -27.93 -11.46
N LEU A 432 -25.11 -27.13 -11.16
CA LEU A 432 -24.39 -26.37 -12.18
C LEU A 432 -23.41 -27.32 -12.88
N GLU A 433 -23.70 -27.70 -14.10
CA GLU A 433 -22.73 -28.40 -14.95
C GLU A 433 -21.75 -27.38 -15.51
N LEU A 434 -20.56 -27.37 -14.98
CA LEU A 434 -19.47 -26.58 -15.54
C LEU A 434 -18.84 -27.34 -16.70
N LYS A 435 -19.08 -26.89 -17.92
CA LYS A 435 -18.23 -27.30 -19.04
C LYS A 435 -16.81 -26.86 -18.74
N GLU A 436 -15.91 -27.80 -18.49
CA GLU A 436 -14.48 -27.57 -18.28
C GLU A 436 -13.89 -26.93 -19.54
N ASN A 437 -13.68 -25.64 -19.50
CA ASN A 437 -12.79 -24.97 -20.44
C ASN A 437 -11.36 -25.09 -19.87
N LYS A 438 -10.60 -26.04 -20.37
CA LYS A 438 -9.26 -26.44 -19.90
C LYS A 438 -8.20 -25.34 -19.83
N ASN A 439 -8.47 -24.09 -20.26
CA ASN A 439 -7.47 -23.06 -20.46
C ASN A 439 -7.73 -21.68 -19.82
N THR A 440 -8.64 -21.52 -18.90
CA THR A 440 -8.86 -20.19 -18.28
C THR A 440 -8.45 -20.14 -16.82
N PHE A 441 -7.22 -19.70 -16.56
CA PHE A 441 -6.71 -19.31 -15.24
C PHE A 441 -7.35 -18.02 -14.69
N ARG A 442 -8.41 -17.50 -15.31
CA ARG A 442 -9.06 -16.25 -14.90
C ARG A 442 -10.35 -16.54 -14.16
N ALA A 443 -10.52 -15.89 -13.00
CA ALA A 443 -11.78 -15.92 -12.27
C ALA A 443 -12.92 -15.39 -13.15
N LYS A 444 -14.08 -16.06 -13.13
CA LYS A 444 -15.27 -15.62 -13.85
C LYS A 444 -16.09 -14.75 -12.89
N ILE A 445 -16.18 -13.47 -13.19
CA ILE A 445 -17.00 -12.51 -12.44
C ILE A 445 -18.15 -12.10 -13.34
N LYS A 446 -19.37 -12.32 -12.86
CA LYS A 446 -20.62 -12.05 -13.58
C LYS A 446 -21.71 -11.62 -12.62
N PRO A 447 -22.80 -10.98 -13.08
CA PRO A 447 -23.99 -10.81 -12.29
C PRO A 447 -24.51 -12.15 -11.76
N LEU A 448 -25.09 -12.15 -10.57
CA LEU A 448 -25.56 -13.37 -9.92
C LEU A 448 -26.56 -14.13 -10.80
N ARG A 449 -27.47 -13.43 -11.48
CA ARG A 449 -28.45 -14.02 -12.40
C ARG A 449 -27.79 -14.94 -13.45
N ASP A 450 -26.59 -14.59 -13.92
CA ASP A 450 -25.88 -15.38 -14.94
C ASP A 450 -25.36 -16.73 -14.43
N PHE A 451 -25.21 -16.89 -13.10
CA PHE A 451 -24.82 -18.15 -12.48
C PHE A 451 -26.02 -19.03 -12.11
N ILE A 452 -27.13 -18.40 -11.75
CA ILE A 452 -28.34 -19.14 -11.31
C ILE A 452 -29.34 -19.37 -12.45
N GLY A 453 -29.08 -18.76 -13.63
CA GLY A 453 -29.85 -19.00 -14.84
C GLY A 453 -31.28 -18.45 -14.78
N ILE A 454 -31.43 -17.23 -14.28
CA ILE A 454 -32.68 -16.44 -14.27
C ILE A 454 -32.51 -15.24 -15.21
#